data_b88daa4f3da4712a6eee2dd68116cb65
#
_entry.id   b88daa4f3da4712a6eee2dd68116cb65
#
_cell.length_a   1.000
_cell.length_b   1.000
_cell.length_c   1.000
_cell.angle_alpha   90.00
_cell.angle_beta   90.00
_cell.angle_gamma   90.00
#
_symmetry.space_group_name_H-M   'P 1'
#
loop_
_entity.id
_entity.type
_entity.pdbx_description
1 polymer ?
#
loop_
_entity_poly.entity_id
_entity_poly.type
_entity_poly.pdbx_seq_one_letter_code
_entity_poly.pdbx_strand_id
1 'polypeptide(L)'
;MQIKKMGIILNFFSLCFILLILILNNSEFAYGVGNVDWLLLKENNDGKEWIDMGSIKEINSGEITVLTKFLRNPKEGDKEQLSLYVMRINCNDNTFKDTSINGIPQFGSKWQSSNNDELIEVVIEKSCSERVN
;
A
#
# COMPACT_ATOMS: atom_id res chain seq x y z
N MET A 1 46.12 38.70 -4.47
CA MET A 1 45.63 37.46 -5.11
C MET A 1 44.80 36.56 -4.15
N GLN A 2 44.79 36.77 -2.86
CA GLN A 2 44.02 35.99 -1.89
C GLN A 2 42.51 36.34 -1.79
N ILE A 3 42.14 37.61 -2.00
CA ILE A 3 40.75 38.10 -1.84
C ILE A 3 39.79 37.48 -2.88
N LYS A 4 40.26 37.25 -4.11
CA LYS A 4 39.44 36.62 -5.16
C LYS A 4 39.09 35.13 -4.86
N LYS A 5 40.02 34.39 -4.22
CA LYS A 5 39.77 32.98 -3.85
C LYS A 5 38.75 32.85 -2.72
N MET A 6 38.73 33.80 -1.78
CA MET A 6 37.81 33.82 -0.65
C MET A 6 36.35 34.08 -1.11
N GLY A 7 36.16 34.94 -2.12
CA GLY A 7 34.83 35.22 -2.68
C GLY A 7 34.23 33.99 -3.43
N ILE A 8 35.06 33.23 -4.12
CA ILE A 8 34.63 32.02 -4.84
C ILE A 8 34.18 30.92 -3.86
N ILE A 9 34.94 30.74 -2.76
CA ILE A 9 34.60 29.74 -1.72
C ILE A 9 33.28 30.13 -1.02
N LEU A 10 33.11 31.42 -0.69
CA LEU A 10 31.89 31.90 -0.04
C LEU A 10 30.65 31.73 -0.93
N ASN A 11 30.78 32.00 -2.25
CA ASN A 11 29.72 31.76 -3.21
C ASN A 11 29.38 30.28 -3.35
N PHE A 12 30.38 29.40 -3.32
CA PHE A 12 30.17 27.96 -3.40
C PHE A 12 29.39 27.42 -2.18
N PHE A 13 29.76 27.84 -0.96
CA PHE A 13 29.03 27.49 0.26
C PHE A 13 27.61 28.01 0.26
N SER A 14 27.39 29.27 -0.22
CA SER A 14 26.05 29.82 -0.35
C SER A 14 25.18 29.03 -1.34
N LEU A 15 25.74 28.62 -2.48
CA LEU A 15 25.04 27.81 -3.46
C LEU A 15 24.67 26.41 -2.93
N CYS A 16 25.61 25.76 -2.23
CA CYS A 16 25.35 24.47 -1.58
C CYS A 16 24.27 24.56 -0.50
N PHE A 17 24.26 25.65 0.27
CA PHE A 17 23.25 25.87 1.31
C PHE A 17 21.86 26.09 0.72
N ILE A 18 21.75 26.84 -0.38
CA ILE A 18 20.48 27.05 -1.09
C ILE A 18 19.99 25.72 -1.68
N LEU A 19 20.89 24.89 -2.26
CA LEU A 19 20.55 23.59 -2.80
C LEU A 19 20.04 22.64 -1.71
N LEU A 20 20.67 22.66 -0.53
CA LEU A 20 20.26 21.88 0.63
C LEU A 20 18.85 22.27 1.11
N ILE A 21 18.55 23.57 1.16
CA ILE A 21 17.22 24.08 1.53
C ILE A 21 16.18 23.64 0.50
N LEU A 22 16.50 23.66 -0.80
CA LEU A 22 15.59 23.20 -1.85
C LEU A 22 15.29 21.70 -1.75
N ILE A 23 16.28 20.88 -1.39
CA ILE A 23 16.11 19.44 -1.18
C ILE A 23 15.23 19.16 0.04
N LEU A 24 15.44 19.90 1.14
CA LEU A 24 14.67 19.74 2.37
C LEU A 24 13.21 20.20 2.24
N ASN A 25 12.93 21.16 1.35
CA ASN A 25 11.56 21.63 1.08
C ASN A 25 10.78 20.70 0.12
N ASN A 26 11.46 19.77 -0.57
CA ASN A 26 10.83 18.75 -1.41
C ASN A 26 10.61 17.42 -0.66
N SER A 27 10.73 17.39 0.67
CA SER A 27 10.25 16.26 1.44
C SER A 27 8.73 16.25 1.27
N GLU A 28 8.23 15.45 0.32
CA GLU A 28 6.85 15.00 0.34
C GLU A 28 6.63 14.43 1.74
N PHE A 29 5.72 15.07 2.48
CA PHE A 29 5.30 14.52 3.76
C PHE A 29 4.92 13.08 3.49
N ALA A 30 5.69 12.14 4.05
CA ALA A 30 5.21 10.78 4.21
C ALA A 30 3.89 10.92 4.97
N TYR A 31 2.79 10.87 4.24
CA TYR A 31 1.48 10.75 4.86
C TYR A 31 1.55 9.50 5.69
N GLY A 32 1.72 9.69 6.99
CA GLY A 32 1.65 8.60 7.95
C GLY A 32 0.37 7.83 7.63
N VAL A 33 0.48 6.51 7.58
CA VAL A 33 -0.67 5.63 7.45
C VAL A 33 -1.66 6.10 8.51
N GLY A 34 -2.81 6.64 8.08
CA GLY A 34 -3.88 7.07 9.00
C GLY A 34 -4.26 5.89 9.92
N ASN A 35 -5.00 6.14 10.97
CA ASN A 35 -5.50 5.07 11.82
C ASN A 35 -6.18 4.03 10.93
N VAL A 36 -5.67 2.80 10.95
CA VAL A 36 -6.27 1.69 10.21
C VAL A 36 -7.62 1.34 10.84
N ASP A 37 -8.61 1.13 10.00
CA ASP A 37 -9.99 0.76 10.41
C ASP A 37 -10.27 -0.68 9.95
N TRP A 38 -9.78 -1.65 10.77
CA TRP A 38 -9.90 -3.07 10.46
C TRP A 38 -11.32 -3.59 10.68
N LEU A 39 -11.96 -4.03 9.60
CA LEU A 39 -13.19 -4.80 9.62
C LEU A 39 -12.90 -6.27 9.32
N LEU A 40 -13.26 -7.17 10.24
CA LEU A 40 -13.22 -8.61 9.97
C LEU A 40 -14.31 -8.96 8.95
N LEU A 41 -13.93 -9.51 7.81
CA LEU A 41 -14.85 -9.90 6.75
C LEU A 41 -15.32 -11.34 6.90
N LYS A 42 -14.38 -12.25 7.12
CA LYS A 42 -14.66 -13.68 7.20
C LYS A 42 -13.62 -14.41 8.01
N GLU A 43 -14.07 -15.51 8.63
CA GLU A 43 -13.24 -16.52 9.27
C GLU A 43 -13.71 -17.89 8.78
N ASN A 44 -12.76 -18.76 8.40
CA ASN A 44 -13.00 -20.14 8.00
C ASN A 44 -11.84 -21.04 8.47
N ASN A 45 -11.79 -22.29 7.98
CA ASN A 45 -10.75 -23.25 8.36
C ASN A 45 -9.33 -22.83 7.91
N ASP A 46 -9.21 -22.02 6.88
CA ASP A 46 -7.92 -21.55 6.35
C ASP A 46 -7.37 -20.37 7.15
N GLY A 47 -8.27 -19.52 7.70
CA GLY A 47 -7.86 -18.36 8.47
C GLY A 47 -8.92 -17.29 8.62
N LYS A 48 -8.45 -16.09 8.89
CA LYS A 48 -9.26 -14.88 9.08
C LYS A 48 -8.80 -13.78 8.12
N GLU A 49 -9.76 -13.11 7.51
CA GLU A 49 -9.52 -12.02 6.57
C GLU A 49 -10.15 -10.72 7.06
N TRP A 50 -9.36 -9.64 7.08
CA TRP A 50 -9.79 -8.28 7.41
C TRP A 50 -9.49 -7.33 6.27
N ILE A 51 -10.29 -6.29 6.18
CA ILE A 51 -10.09 -5.16 5.29
C ILE A 51 -9.90 -3.88 6.13
N ASP A 52 -8.99 -3.02 5.69
CA ASP A 52 -8.90 -1.65 6.21
C ASP A 52 -9.84 -0.74 5.43
N MET A 53 -10.97 -0.39 6.04
CA MET A 53 -12.01 0.42 5.43
C MET A 53 -11.51 1.81 5.01
N GLY A 54 -10.56 2.37 5.76
CA GLY A 54 -9.95 3.67 5.46
C GLY A 54 -9.00 3.65 4.27
N SER A 55 -8.56 2.47 3.83
CA SER A 55 -7.61 2.31 2.73
C SER A 55 -8.25 2.16 1.35
N ILE A 56 -9.57 1.98 1.28
CA ILE A 56 -10.28 1.79 0.00
C ILE A 56 -10.21 3.07 -0.82
N LYS A 57 -9.59 3.01 -2.00
CA LYS A 57 -9.44 4.15 -2.91
C LYS A 57 -9.69 3.73 -4.34
N GLU A 58 -10.54 4.47 -5.03
CA GLU A 58 -10.69 4.34 -6.48
C GLU A 58 -9.47 4.96 -7.18
N ILE A 59 -8.86 4.21 -8.09
CA ILE A 59 -7.70 4.65 -8.88
C ILE A 59 -8.10 4.95 -10.32
N ASN A 60 -9.01 4.17 -10.87
CA ASN A 60 -9.57 4.33 -12.20
C ASN A 60 -11.04 3.92 -12.15
N SER A 61 -11.81 4.24 -13.20
CA SER A 61 -13.22 3.81 -13.30
C SER A 61 -13.35 2.29 -13.15
N GLY A 62 -13.89 1.86 -12.01
CA GLY A 62 -14.07 0.45 -11.68
C GLY A 62 -12.88 -0.28 -11.09
N GLU A 63 -11.73 0.40 -10.93
CA GLU A 63 -10.58 -0.18 -10.24
C GLU A 63 -10.32 0.53 -8.92
N ILE A 64 -10.09 -0.26 -7.89
CA ILE A 64 -9.80 0.20 -6.53
C ILE A 64 -8.52 -0.41 -5.99
N THR A 65 -7.91 0.24 -5.03
CA THR A 65 -6.86 -0.32 -4.19
C THR A 65 -7.36 -0.43 -2.76
N VAL A 66 -6.89 -1.44 -2.05
CA VAL A 66 -7.27 -1.71 -0.66
C VAL A 66 -6.17 -2.44 0.09
N LEU A 67 -6.04 -2.17 1.38
CA LEU A 67 -5.17 -2.90 2.30
C LEU A 67 -5.98 -3.98 3.01
N THR A 68 -5.49 -5.22 2.96
CA THR A 68 -6.08 -6.37 3.67
C THR A 68 -5.07 -7.02 4.58
N LYS A 69 -5.58 -7.82 5.50
CA LYS A 69 -4.80 -8.57 6.47
C LYS A 69 -5.35 -9.99 6.57
N PHE A 70 -4.50 -10.97 6.32
CA PHE A 70 -4.83 -12.39 6.45
C PHE A 70 -4.04 -13.03 7.58
N LEU A 71 -4.74 -13.70 8.49
CA LEU A 71 -4.15 -14.53 9.53
C LEU A 71 -4.45 -15.98 9.21
N ARG A 72 -3.41 -16.73 8.84
CA ARG A 72 -3.52 -18.16 8.55
C ARG A 72 -3.72 -18.94 9.84
N ASN A 73 -4.68 -19.87 9.85
CA ASN A 73 -4.81 -20.83 10.94
C ASN A 73 -3.59 -21.76 10.96
N PRO A 74 -2.91 -21.92 12.10
CA PRO A 74 -1.75 -22.77 12.20
C PRO A 74 -2.17 -24.24 11.98
N LYS A 75 -1.41 -24.97 11.16
CA LYS A 75 -1.46 -26.43 11.12
C LYS A 75 -0.63 -26.97 12.28
N GLU A 76 -0.83 -28.25 12.62
CA GLU A 76 -0.10 -28.88 13.72
C GLU A 76 1.41 -28.68 13.57
N GLY A 77 2.03 -28.03 14.57
CA GLY A 77 3.45 -27.69 14.57
C GLY A 77 3.84 -26.37 13.90
N ASP A 78 2.91 -25.67 13.25
CA ASP A 78 3.17 -24.38 12.61
C ASP A 78 2.96 -23.22 13.60
N LYS A 79 3.61 -22.08 13.27
CA LYS A 79 3.33 -20.81 13.94
C LYS A 79 2.22 -20.08 13.18
N GLU A 80 1.46 -19.29 13.92
CA GLU A 80 0.54 -18.30 13.37
C GLU A 80 1.26 -17.40 12.35
N GLN A 81 0.71 -17.24 11.16
CA GLN A 81 1.29 -16.43 10.10
C GLN A 81 0.33 -15.32 9.71
N LEU A 82 0.73 -14.08 10.00
CA LEU A 82 0.05 -12.87 9.59
C LEU A 82 0.68 -12.33 8.30
N SER A 83 -0.16 -11.99 7.33
CA SER A 83 0.27 -11.34 6.09
C SER A 83 -0.58 -10.11 5.80
N LEU A 84 0.07 -9.06 5.27
CA LEU A 84 -0.57 -7.83 4.81
C LEU A 84 -0.49 -7.78 3.30
N TYR A 85 -1.59 -7.47 2.64
CA TYR A 85 -1.67 -7.34 1.19
C TYR A 85 -2.18 -5.97 0.81
N VAL A 86 -1.53 -5.33 -0.15
CA VAL A 86 -2.13 -4.23 -0.90
C VAL A 86 -2.65 -4.81 -2.19
N MET A 87 -3.95 -4.89 -2.30
CA MET A 87 -4.64 -5.45 -3.45
C MET A 87 -5.12 -4.34 -4.38
N ARG A 88 -5.07 -4.61 -5.68
CA ARG A 88 -5.78 -3.86 -6.69
C ARG A 88 -6.91 -4.74 -7.23
N ILE A 89 -8.12 -4.23 -7.23
CA ILE A 89 -9.34 -4.96 -7.58
C ILE A 89 -10.00 -4.27 -8.76
N ASN A 90 -10.35 -5.05 -9.80
CA ASN A 90 -11.19 -4.61 -10.89
C ASN A 90 -12.62 -5.08 -10.64
N CYS A 91 -13.48 -4.15 -10.24
CA CYS A 91 -14.87 -4.46 -9.91
C CYS A 91 -15.74 -4.77 -11.14
N ASN A 92 -15.30 -4.43 -12.33
CA ASN A 92 -16.05 -4.73 -13.56
C ASN A 92 -15.93 -6.21 -13.94
N ASP A 93 -14.76 -6.81 -13.68
CA ASP A 93 -14.43 -8.19 -14.04
C ASP A 93 -14.36 -9.12 -12.83
N ASN A 94 -14.53 -8.61 -11.60
CA ASN A 94 -14.33 -9.34 -10.34
C ASN A 94 -12.96 -10.02 -10.28
N THR A 95 -11.91 -9.32 -10.72
CA THR A 95 -10.54 -9.80 -10.66
C THR A 95 -9.70 -8.96 -9.70
N PHE A 96 -8.62 -9.54 -9.21
CA PHE A 96 -7.69 -8.85 -8.32
C PHE A 96 -6.23 -9.18 -8.66
N LYS A 97 -5.33 -8.40 -8.11
CA LYS A 97 -3.89 -8.70 -8.08
C LYS A 97 -3.26 -8.07 -6.85
N ASP A 98 -2.28 -8.74 -6.28
CA ASP A 98 -1.48 -8.20 -5.19
C ASP A 98 -0.43 -7.25 -5.76
N THR A 99 -0.40 -6.02 -5.29
CA THR A 99 0.61 -5.03 -5.66
C THR A 99 1.72 -4.93 -4.62
N SER A 100 1.44 -5.37 -3.39
CA SER A 100 2.43 -5.50 -2.33
C SER A 100 2.04 -6.62 -1.36
N ILE A 101 3.01 -7.36 -0.85
CA ILE A 101 2.85 -8.37 0.20
C ILE A 101 3.86 -8.06 1.31
N ASN A 102 3.37 -7.83 2.53
CA ASN A 102 4.19 -7.48 3.70
C ASN A 102 5.14 -6.30 3.42
N GLY A 103 4.65 -5.29 2.66
CA GLY A 103 5.44 -4.12 2.26
C GLY A 103 6.40 -4.34 1.10
N ILE A 104 6.49 -5.56 0.54
CA ILE A 104 7.34 -5.87 -0.60
C ILE A 104 6.54 -5.73 -1.89
N PRO A 105 6.89 -4.79 -2.79
CA PRO A 105 6.20 -4.61 -4.07
C PRO A 105 6.22 -5.88 -4.93
N GLN A 106 5.10 -6.22 -5.56
CA GLN A 106 4.92 -7.35 -6.44
C GLN A 106 4.93 -6.90 -7.91
N PHE A 107 6.14 -6.72 -8.45
CA PHE A 107 6.30 -6.30 -9.85
C PHE A 107 5.87 -7.43 -10.80
N GLY A 108 4.99 -7.10 -11.75
CA GLY A 108 4.51 -8.06 -12.74
C GLY A 108 3.39 -8.99 -12.26
N SER A 109 2.75 -8.69 -11.11
CA SER A 109 1.56 -9.42 -10.68
C SER A 109 0.46 -9.33 -11.74
N LYS A 110 -0.20 -10.47 -11.99
CA LYS A 110 -1.26 -10.59 -13.02
C LYS A 110 -2.63 -10.54 -12.37
N TRP A 111 -3.60 -10.07 -13.13
CA TRP A 111 -5.00 -10.17 -12.77
C TRP A 111 -5.42 -11.64 -12.67
N GLN A 112 -6.13 -11.99 -11.64
CA GLN A 112 -6.62 -13.33 -11.34
C GLN A 112 -8.02 -13.26 -10.75
N SER A 113 -8.81 -14.32 -10.93
CA SER A 113 -10.09 -14.49 -10.26
C SER A 113 -9.90 -15.07 -8.86
N SER A 114 -10.93 -14.99 -8.01
CA SER A 114 -10.92 -15.60 -6.67
C SER A 114 -10.76 -17.12 -6.70
N ASN A 115 -11.10 -17.78 -7.82
CA ASN A 115 -11.07 -19.26 -7.97
C ASN A 115 -11.84 -20.00 -6.87
N ASN A 116 -12.96 -19.42 -6.41
CA ASN A 116 -13.79 -19.91 -5.29
C ASN A 116 -13.10 -19.83 -3.92
N ASP A 117 -12.06 -19.00 -3.78
CA ASP A 117 -11.53 -18.65 -2.47
C ASP A 117 -12.49 -17.66 -1.80
N GLU A 118 -13.23 -18.17 -0.83
CA GLU A 118 -14.27 -17.41 -0.12
C GLU A 118 -13.71 -16.20 0.65
N LEU A 119 -12.44 -16.24 1.07
CA LEU A 119 -11.80 -15.13 1.77
C LEU A 119 -11.50 -13.98 0.79
N ILE A 120 -11.08 -14.31 -0.41
CA ILE A 120 -10.85 -13.33 -1.48
C ILE A 120 -12.17 -12.79 -2.03
N GLU A 121 -13.18 -13.63 -2.18
CA GLU A 121 -14.51 -13.21 -2.67
C GLU A 121 -15.12 -12.13 -1.79
N VAL A 122 -15.10 -12.30 -0.48
CA VAL A 122 -15.66 -11.29 0.44
C VAL A 122 -14.86 -9.97 0.43
N VAL A 123 -13.54 -10.02 0.16
CA VAL A 123 -12.73 -8.80 -0.04
C VAL A 123 -13.18 -8.05 -1.29
N ILE A 124 -13.31 -8.75 -2.42
CA ILE A 124 -13.76 -8.15 -3.69
C ILE A 124 -15.15 -7.53 -3.53
N GLU A 125 -16.11 -8.31 -2.99
CA GLU A 125 -17.49 -7.87 -2.80
C GLU A 125 -17.55 -6.63 -1.91
N LYS A 126 -16.92 -6.68 -0.73
CA LYS A 126 -16.93 -5.55 0.22
C LYS A 126 -16.29 -4.31 -0.38
N SER A 127 -15.09 -4.46 -0.95
CA SER A 127 -14.37 -3.34 -1.53
C SER A 127 -15.13 -2.68 -2.67
N CYS A 128 -15.75 -3.48 -3.54
CA CYS A 128 -16.52 -2.96 -4.68
C CYS A 128 -17.85 -2.32 -4.26
N SER A 129 -18.45 -2.75 -3.14
CA SER A 129 -19.68 -2.14 -2.60
C SER A 129 -19.42 -0.77 -1.97
N GLU A 130 -18.22 -0.53 -1.48
CA GLU A 130 -17.82 0.72 -0.82
C GLU A 130 -17.26 1.77 -1.81
N ARG A 131 -17.35 1.53 -3.11
CA ARG A 131 -17.00 2.56 -4.10
C ARG A 131 -17.84 3.81 -3.85
N VAL A 132 -17.18 4.91 -3.55
CA VAL A 132 -17.84 6.21 -3.41
C VAL A 132 -18.27 6.66 -4.80
N ASN A 133 -19.58 6.76 -5.01
CA ASN A 133 -20.16 7.42 -6.18
C ASN A 133 -19.88 8.92 -6.15
#